data_eb96268198717439563cc35f108ea6f8
#
_entry.id   eb96268198717439563cc35f108ea6f8
#
_cell.length_a   1.000
_cell.length_b   1.000
_cell.length_c   1.000
_cell.angle_alpha   90.00
_cell.angle_beta   90.00
_cell.angle_gamma   90.00
#
_symmetry.space_group_name_H-M   'P 1'
#
loop_
_entity.id
_entity.type
_entity.pdbx_description
1 polymer ?
#
loop_
_entity_poly.entity_id
_entity_poly.type
_entity_poly.pdbx_seq_one_letter_code
_entity_poly.pdbx_strand_id
1 'polypeptide(L)'
;VWVMPAAGGEAAPVVPAGLGASRPRWSPNADAILYQQRIEGQERLWLFRFEDRSATQVSDGRNFDQHPAWHPDGRRIVFSSDRRDTGFDLWETDLATRLSWRISSLPGDETDPAWSADGRHLAYIHHEDGYWSLMLRRHGQADRILERSEARLSSPAWRPDGSLITFLRHGAGGLTIDMAILAEPLLIRPLVNGEDFFVAPVAWRDRQRMLYASNGVIRTRSFNSWTSRNLPFRATVRRQETQERARPAARDLPVTDEPTGELIVRAGRLFDGVSSVYRESVDIIIDGGKVKAVEEQRDRPGQILIDMGDLAALPGFVDGRARLPAVAGDELGPVLLAFGITTVVSDREDAGRLDGLWSGKSLPGPRVLGPEWALDLESLTSVALGRTSLPLSPAGIRYENGRISASHEPAAFLSALADARTRGLKNLLQCRQADLVEAEGQLHYEV
;
A
#
# COMPACT_ATOMS: atom_id res chain seq x y z
N VAL A 1 10.98 12.39 -14.18
CA VAL A 1 10.71 13.81 -13.86
C VAL A 1 11.13 14.67 -15.05
N TRP A 2 10.27 15.61 -15.45
CA TRP A 2 10.44 16.52 -16.56
C TRP A 2 10.32 17.96 -16.09
N VAL A 3 11.02 18.86 -16.74
CA VAL A 3 10.95 20.31 -16.48
C VAL A 3 10.60 21.03 -17.77
N MET A 4 9.73 22.04 -17.65
CA MET A 4 9.36 22.89 -18.76
C MET A 4 9.24 24.35 -18.30
N PRO A 5 9.27 25.34 -19.22
CA PRO A 5 8.97 26.72 -18.86
C PRO A 5 7.59 26.86 -18.24
N ALA A 6 7.45 27.76 -17.27
CA ALA A 6 6.17 27.99 -16.58
C ALA A 6 5.04 28.54 -17.48
N ALA A 7 5.38 29.02 -18.67
CA ALA A 7 4.43 29.47 -19.69
C ALA A 7 4.04 28.37 -20.69
N GLY A 8 4.53 27.14 -20.48
CA GLY A 8 4.43 26.05 -21.44
C GLY A 8 5.61 26.03 -22.42
N GLY A 9 5.60 25.09 -23.38
CA GLY A 9 6.65 24.95 -24.37
C GLY A 9 7.35 23.59 -24.32
N GLU A 10 8.63 23.54 -24.67
CA GLU A 10 9.40 22.31 -24.72
C GLU A 10 9.75 21.82 -23.32
N ALA A 11 9.39 20.57 -23.01
CA ALA A 11 9.74 19.90 -21.76
C ALA A 11 10.98 19.03 -21.96
N ALA A 12 11.89 19.06 -20.99
CA ALA A 12 13.11 18.27 -21.00
C ALA A 12 13.16 17.32 -19.80
N PRO A 13 13.65 16.08 -19.96
CA PRO A 13 13.82 15.16 -18.84
C PRO A 13 14.99 15.61 -17.94
N VAL A 14 14.73 15.57 -16.64
CA VAL A 14 15.73 15.82 -15.59
C VAL A 14 16.24 14.49 -15.03
N VAL A 15 15.34 13.56 -14.84
CA VAL A 15 15.64 12.20 -14.41
C VAL A 15 15.32 11.27 -15.60
N PRO A 16 16.19 10.30 -15.94
CA PRO A 16 15.95 9.36 -17.02
C PRO A 16 14.58 8.68 -16.89
N ALA A 17 13.93 8.42 -18.04
CA ALA A 17 12.69 7.67 -18.08
C ALA A 17 12.91 6.22 -17.60
N GLY A 18 11.87 5.60 -17.05
CA GLY A 18 11.92 4.19 -16.62
C GLY A 18 12.48 3.95 -15.21
N LEU A 19 12.92 4.99 -14.50
CA LEU A 19 13.45 4.85 -13.15
C LEU A 19 12.38 4.95 -12.04
N GLY A 20 11.08 5.00 -12.36
CA GLY A 20 10.02 5.08 -11.37
C GLY A 20 10.03 6.36 -10.53
N ALA A 21 10.65 7.44 -11.04
CA ALA A 21 10.73 8.72 -10.33
C ALA A 21 9.40 9.48 -10.37
N SER A 22 8.93 9.93 -9.21
CA SER A 22 7.63 10.58 -9.04
C SER A 22 7.68 11.68 -7.97
N ARG A 23 6.57 12.38 -7.78
CA ARG A 23 6.36 13.41 -6.73
C ARG A 23 7.47 14.46 -6.66
N PRO A 24 7.84 15.13 -7.78
CA PRO A 24 8.88 16.15 -7.76
C PRO A 24 8.45 17.37 -6.95
N ARG A 25 9.42 17.97 -6.26
CA ARG A 25 9.27 19.22 -5.49
C ARG A 25 10.46 20.13 -5.75
N TRP A 26 10.18 21.31 -6.26
CA TRP A 26 11.19 22.34 -6.41
C TRP A 26 11.73 22.79 -5.05
N SER A 27 13.03 23.00 -4.97
CA SER A 27 13.62 23.73 -3.85
C SER A 27 13.11 25.17 -3.81
N PRO A 28 13.04 25.81 -2.64
CA PRO A 28 12.62 27.20 -2.51
C PRO A 28 13.42 28.17 -3.39
N ASN A 29 14.70 27.88 -3.65
CA ASN A 29 15.60 28.68 -4.47
C ASN A 29 15.57 28.29 -5.96
N ALA A 30 14.75 27.29 -6.34
CA ALA A 30 14.66 26.77 -7.70
C ALA A 30 15.99 26.23 -8.29
N ASP A 31 16.94 25.83 -7.45
CA ASP A 31 18.25 25.27 -7.81
C ASP A 31 18.31 23.74 -7.78
N ALA A 32 17.28 23.10 -7.21
CA ALA A 32 17.20 21.66 -7.06
C ALA A 32 15.76 21.12 -7.16
N ILE A 33 15.65 19.83 -7.42
CA ILE A 33 14.39 19.07 -7.35
C ILE A 33 14.56 17.89 -6.40
N LEU A 34 13.71 17.83 -5.38
CA LEU A 34 13.54 16.69 -4.52
C LEU A 34 12.47 15.79 -5.14
N TYR A 35 12.70 14.47 -5.20
CA TYR A 35 11.73 13.52 -5.77
C TYR A 35 11.84 12.17 -5.07
N GLN A 36 10.80 11.36 -5.19
CA GLN A 36 10.85 9.97 -4.77
C GLN A 36 11.07 9.05 -5.96
N GLN A 37 11.74 7.95 -5.72
CA GLN A 37 12.04 6.93 -6.72
C GLN A 37 11.86 5.54 -6.11
N ARG A 38 11.15 4.67 -6.84
CA ARG A 38 10.99 3.28 -6.45
C ARG A 38 12.17 2.45 -6.95
N ILE A 39 12.90 1.85 -6.01
CA ILE A 39 14.04 0.96 -6.30
C ILE A 39 13.84 -0.33 -5.50
N GLU A 40 13.84 -1.47 -6.19
CA GLU A 40 13.68 -2.79 -5.57
C GLU A 40 12.43 -2.90 -4.65
N GLY A 41 11.35 -2.26 -5.07
CA GLY A 41 10.10 -2.26 -4.32
C GLY A 41 9.99 -1.21 -3.21
N GLN A 42 11.07 -0.53 -2.84
CA GLN A 42 11.10 0.50 -1.80
C GLN A 42 11.09 1.91 -2.41
N GLU A 43 10.39 2.83 -1.75
CA GLU A 43 10.41 4.25 -2.10
C GLU A 43 11.59 4.92 -1.39
N ARG A 44 12.38 5.65 -2.15
CA ARG A 44 13.57 6.36 -1.68
C ARG A 44 13.54 7.81 -2.13
N LEU A 45 14.11 8.71 -1.35
CA LEU A 45 14.18 10.13 -1.67
C LEU A 45 15.51 10.49 -2.33
N TRP A 46 15.41 11.30 -3.38
CA TRP A 46 16.52 11.75 -4.18
C TRP A 46 16.47 13.24 -4.36
N LEU A 47 17.65 13.84 -4.47
CA LEU A 47 17.86 15.26 -4.72
C LEU A 47 18.65 15.42 -6.03
N PHE A 48 18.04 16.07 -7.03
CA PHE A 48 18.70 16.49 -8.25
C PHE A 48 19.10 17.95 -8.14
N ARG A 49 20.36 18.28 -8.41
CA ARG A 49 20.87 19.66 -8.47
C ARG A 49 21.11 20.08 -9.91
N PHE A 50 20.71 21.30 -10.25
CA PHE A 50 20.88 21.84 -11.60
C PHE A 50 22.30 22.33 -11.88
N GLU A 51 23.03 22.76 -10.86
CA GLU A 51 24.38 23.29 -10.97
C GLU A 51 25.35 22.30 -11.63
N ASP A 52 25.41 21.10 -11.12
CA ASP A 52 26.29 20.02 -11.57
C ASP A 52 25.56 18.87 -12.28
N ARG A 53 24.24 18.96 -12.40
CA ARG A 53 23.33 17.93 -12.96
C ARG A 53 23.46 16.58 -12.25
N SER A 54 23.80 16.58 -10.97
CA SER A 54 23.92 15.37 -10.18
C SER A 54 22.62 15.00 -9.48
N ALA A 55 22.41 13.70 -9.27
CA ALA A 55 21.33 13.17 -8.44
C ALA A 55 21.95 12.39 -7.28
N THR A 56 21.60 12.77 -6.06
CA THR A 56 22.09 12.12 -4.83
C THR A 56 20.92 11.56 -4.02
N GLN A 57 21.09 10.36 -3.49
CA GLN A 57 20.11 9.78 -2.57
C GLN A 57 20.14 10.51 -1.24
N VAL A 58 18.95 10.86 -0.74
CA VAL A 58 18.77 11.59 0.52
C VAL A 58 18.44 10.65 1.67
N SER A 59 17.53 9.72 1.44
CA SER A 59 17.13 8.73 2.43
C SER A 59 18.09 7.51 2.43
N ASP A 60 18.14 6.77 3.53
CA ASP A 60 19.05 5.63 3.68
C ASP A 60 18.65 4.38 2.89
N GLY A 61 17.43 4.33 2.37
CA GLY A 61 16.91 3.25 1.55
C GLY A 61 16.53 1.98 2.32
N ARG A 62 16.42 2.05 3.65
CA ARG A 62 16.03 0.93 4.51
C ARG A 62 14.53 0.86 4.75
N ASN A 63 13.84 1.97 4.52
CA ASN A 63 12.43 2.19 4.84
C ASN A 63 11.69 2.69 3.60
N PHE A 64 10.37 2.74 3.66
CA PHE A 64 9.55 3.43 2.68
C PHE A 64 9.54 4.93 3.02
N ASP A 65 10.40 5.69 2.36
CA ASP A 65 10.45 7.14 2.50
C ASP A 65 9.73 7.79 1.31
N GLN A 66 8.61 8.48 1.57
CA GLN A 66 7.71 8.99 0.52
C GLN A 66 7.15 10.37 0.83
N HIS A 67 6.44 10.96 -0.12
CA HIS A 67 5.78 12.25 0.02
C HIS A 67 6.71 13.39 0.47
N PRO A 68 7.83 13.62 -0.22
CA PRO A 68 8.78 14.64 0.23
C PRO A 68 8.25 16.05 0.01
N ALA A 69 8.57 16.95 0.94
CA ALA A 69 8.35 18.39 0.82
C ALA A 69 9.52 19.18 1.39
N TRP A 70 9.76 20.36 0.83
CA TRP A 70 10.78 21.27 1.32
C TRP A 70 10.27 22.10 2.49
N HIS A 71 11.11 22.29 3.50
CA HIS A 71 10.97 23.41 4.40
C HIS A 71 11.39 24.69 3.66
N PRO A 72 10.73 25.84 3.87
CA PRO A 72 11.04 27.08 3.13
C PRO A 72 12.45 27.62 3.33
N ASP A 73 13.19 27.17 4.37
CA ASP A 73 14.59 27.53 4.57
C ASP A 73 15.55 26.94 3.50
N GLY A 74 15.06 26.02 2.65
CA GLY A 74 15.87 25.38 1.62
C GLY A 74 16.93 24.41 2.14
N ARG A 75 16.98 24.18 3.45
CA ARG A 75 17.95 23.31 4.13
C ARG A 75 17.34 22.02 4.62
N ARG A 76 16.09 22.05 5.03
CA ARG A 76 15.37 20.91 5.60
C ARG A 76 14.32 20.38 4.66
N ILE A 77 14.07 19.10 4.76
CA ILE A 77 12.97 18.43 4.07
C ILE A 77 12.13 17.67 5.08
N VAL A 78 10.85 17.53 4.82
CA VAL A 78 9.92 16.68 5.55
C VAL A 78 9.38 15.60 4.62
N PHE A 79 9.13 14.41 5.15
CA PHE A 79 8.62 13.27 4.40
C PHE A 79 7.92 12.28 5.33
N SER A 80 7.17 11.36 4.75
CA SER A 80 6.53 10.26 5.46
C SER A 80 7.42 9.03 5.43
N SER A 81 7.56 8.33 6.57
CA SER A 81 8.41 7.14 6.68
C SER A 81 7.85 6.14 7.68
N ASP A 82 7.95 4.85 7.34
CA ASP A 82 7.58 3.71 8.19
C ASP A 82 8.74 3.19 9.08
N ARG A 83 9.79 3.99 9.24
CA ARG A 83 11.05 3.57 9.90
C ARG A 83 10.93 3.23 11.38
N ARG A 84 9.81 3.51 12.01
CA ARG A 84 9.63 3.22 13.43
C ARG A 84 8.71 2.05 13.69
N ASP A 85 7.62 1.97 12.96
CA ASP A 85 6.59 0.95 13.07
C ASP A 85 5.93 0.72 11.70
N THR A 86 4.79 0.06 11.64
CA THR A 86 4.09 -0.24 10.38
C THR A 86 3.29 0.93 9.82
N GLY A 87 3.13 2.02 10.59
CA GLY A 87 2.49 3.26 10.17
C GLY A 87 3.49 4.27 9.62
N PHE A 88 2.98 5.23 8.86
CA PHE A 88 3.79 6.34 8.34
C PHE A 88 3.76 7.51 9.29
N ASP A 89 4.93 7.89 9.82
CA ASP A 89 5.12 9.12 10.57
C ASP A 89 5.79 10.21 9.71
N LEU A 90 5.67 11.46 10.14
CA LEU A 90 6.43 12.55 9.54
C LEU A 90 7.81 12.66 10.15
N TRP A 91 8.79 12.68 9.28
CA TRP A 91 10.20 12.84 9.62
C TRP A 91 10.77 14.07 8.94
N GLU A 92 11.66 14.76 9.62
CA GLU A 92 12.40 15.89 9.06
C GLU A 92 13.88 15.54 8.98
N THR A 93 14.54 15.93 7.89
CA THR A 93 15.97 15.72 7.67
C THR A 93 16.64 17.04 7.32
N ASP A 94 17.74 17.37 8.01
CA ASP A 94 18.65 18.42 7.62
C ASP A 94 19.61 17.91 6.54
N LEU A 95 19.56 18.51 5.36
CA LEU A 95 20.31 18.05 4.18
C LEU A 95 21.83 18.25 4.32
N ALA A 96 22.28 19.16 5.15
CA ALA A 96 23.70 19.43 5.37
C ALA A 96 24.32 18.43 6.35
N THR A 97 23.64 18.15 7.46
CA THR A 97 24.13 17.25 8.51
C THR A 97 23.69 15.80 8.31
N ARG A 98 22.69 15.56 7.45
CA ARG A 98 22.05 14.25 7.25
C ARG A 98 21.37 13.69 8.51
N LEU A 99 21.17 14.50 9.53
CA LEU A 99 20.44 14.10 10.71
C LEU A 99 18.94 14.13 10.44
N SER A 100 18.25 13.07 10.85
CA SER A 100 16.81 12.93 10.74
C SER A 100 16.18 12.79 12.12
N TRP A 101 15.01 13.39 12.30
CA TRP A 101 14.22 13.25 13.53
C TRP A 101 12.73 13.16 13.19
N ARG A 102 12.02 12.46 14.03
CA ARG A 102 10.57 12.32 13.92
C ARG A 102 9.90 13.61 14.43
N ILE A 103 8.92 14.10 13.69
CA ILE A 103 8.18 15.32 14.04
C ILE A 103 6.71 15.06 14.35
N SER A 104 6.20 13.86 14.06
CA SER A 104 4.83 13.44 14.41
C SER A 104 4.82 12.06 15.05
N SER A 105 3.72 11.71 15.70
CA SER A 105 3.59 10.44 16.42
C SER A 105 2.13 10.11 16.76
N LEU A 106 1.18 10.51 15.92
CA LEU A 106 -0.21 10.11 16.09
C LEU A 106 -0.39 8.64 15.74
N PRO A 107 -1.37 7.94 16.28
CA PRO A 107 -1.75 6.62 15.78
C PRO A 107 -2.18 6.69 14.31
N GLY A 108 -1.92 5.63 13.53
CA GLY A 108 -2.25 5.58 12.11
C GLY A 108 -1.16 6.13 11.19
N ASP A 109 -1.54 6.70 10.05
CA ASP A 109 -0.62 7.16 9.01
C ASP A 109 -0.62 8.68 8.87
N GLU A 110 0.55 9.30 8.96
CA GLU A 110 0.74 10.71 8.60
C GLU A 110 1.49 10.83 7.27
N THR A 111 0.82 11.45 6.31
CA THR A 111 1.29 11.48 4.92
C THR A 111 1.13 12.86 4.27
N ASP A 112 1.68 13.02 3.06
CA ASP A 112 1.53 14.21 2.23
C ASP A 112 1.82 15.54 2.96
N PRO A 113 2.98 15.73 3.60
CA PRO A 113 3.29 16.98 4.29
C PRO A 113 3.49 18.15 3.32
N ALA A 114 3.09 19.35 3.74
CA ALA A 114 3.27 20.60 3.00
C ALA A 114 3.52 21.77 3.96
N TRP A 115 4.66 22.43 3.86
CA TRP A 115 5.00 23.63 4.64
C TRP A 115 4.33 24.87 4.07
N SER A 116 3.85 25.76 4.95
CA SER A 116 3.51 27.14 4.57
C SER A 116 4.77 27.90 4.14
N ALA A 117 4.61 28.92 3.30
CA ALA A 117 5.73 29.69 2.75
C ALA A 117 6.58 30.40 3.83
N ASP A 118 5.98 30.71 4.98
CA ASP A 118 6.65 31.32 6.11
C ASP A 118 7.34 30.29 7.06
N GLY A 119 7.17 28.99 6.79
CA GLY A 119 7.75 27.91 7.59
C GLY A 119 7.17 27.75 9.01
N ARG A 120 6.05 28.40 9.30
CA ARG A 120 5.43 28.36 10.64
C ARG A 120 4.36 27.30 10.80
N HIS A 121 3.83 26.81 9.67
CA HIS A 121 2.73 25.87 9.65
C HIS A 121 3.04 24.70 8.73
N LEU A 122 2.73 23.49 9.18
CA LEU A 122 2.80 22.28 8.38
C LEU A 122 1.38 21.72 8.22
N ALA A 123 0.92 21.61 6.99
CA ALA A 123 -0.28 20.84 6.66
C ALA A 123 0.11 19.42 6.32
N TYR A 124 -0.70 18.43 6.69
CA TYR A 124 -0.48 17.04 6.34
C TYR A 124 -1.79 16.25 6.37
N ILE A 125 -1.78 15.05 5.85
CA ILE A 125 -2.92 14.14 5.88
C ILE A 125 -2.66 13.09 6.96
N HIS A 126 -3.64 12.88 7.82
CA HIS A 126 -3.66 11.82 8.82
C HIS A 126 -4.78 10.83 8.49
N HIS A 127 -4.48 9.54 8.58
CA HIS A 127 -5.44 8.46 8.35
C HIS A 127 -5.44 7.51 9.55
N GLU A 128 -6.60 7.40 10.18
CA GLU A 128 -6.82 6.53 11.33
C GLU A 128 -8.28 6.07 11.35
N ASP A 129 -8.54 4.82 11.70
CA ASP A 129 -9.89 4.24 11.88
C ASP A 129 -10.84 4.47 10.67
N GLY A 130 -10.29 4.43 9.46
CA GLY A 130 -11.08 4.65 8.23
C GLY A 130 -11.40 6.11 7.93
N TYR A 131 -10.95 7.05 8.75
CA TYR A 131 -11.11 8.49 8.52
C TYR A 131 -9.83 9.14 8.05
N TRP A 132 -9.96 10.04 7.10
CA TRP A 132 -8.90 10.89 6.57
C TRP A 132 -9.08 12.30 7.12
N SER A 133 -8.01 12.87 7.65
CA SER A 133 -8.04 14.21 8.22
C SER A 133 -6.98 15.11 7.58
N LEU A 134 -7.38 16.32 7.18
CA LEU A 134 -6.44 17.39 6.88
C LEU A 134 -6.03 18.04 8.20
N MET A 135 -4.77 17.93 8.54
CA MET A 135 -4.19 18.38 9.80
C MET A 135 -3.39 19.68 9.60
N LEU A 136 -3.36 20.49 10.64
CA LEU A 136 -2.54 21.69 10.73
C LEU A 136 -1.69 21.64 11.99
N ARG A 137 -0.37 21.63 11.82
CA ARG A 137 0.62 21.71 12.89
C ARG A 137 1.21 23.10 12.98
N ARG A 138 1.34 23.60 14.21
CA ARG A 138 2.11 24.78 14.59
C ARG A 138 3.15 24.40 15.64
N HIS A 139 4.37 24.93 15.51
CA HIS A 139 5.39 24.65 16.50
C HIS A 139 4.92 24.99 17.93
N GLY A 140 5.09 24.05 18.86
CA GLY A 140 4.72 24.23 20.27
C GLY A 140 3.21 24.20 20.57
N GLN A 141 2.36 23.84 19.62
CA GLN A 141 0.92 23.70 19.81
C GLN A 141 0.46 22.28 19.44
N ALA A 142 -0.68 21.86 19.98
CA ALA A 142 -1.33 20.62 19.56
C ALA A 142 -1.79 20.75 18.11
N ASP A 143 -1.74 19.62 17.37
CA ASP A 143 -2.20 19.56 16.00
C ASP A 143 -3.72 19.79 15.93
N ARG A 144 -4.16 20.56 14.94
CA ARG A 144 -5.55 20.92 14.72
C ARG A 144 -6.09 20.17 13.51
N ILE A 145 -7.22 19.50 13.65
CA ILE A 145 -8.00 18.96 12.53
C ILE A 145 -8.69 20.13 11.82
N LEU A 146 -8.43 20.32 10.53
CA LEU A 146 -9.13 21.27 9.68
C LEU A 146 -10.33 20.64 9.00
N GLU A 147 -10.21 19.37 8.56
CA GLU A 147 -11.26 18.59 7.91
C GLU A 147 -11.12 17.13 8.31
N ARG A 148 -12.24 16.45 8.52
CA ARG A 148 -12.29 14.99 8.72
C ARG A 148 -13.31 14.37 7.77
N SER A 149 -12.97 13.27 7.12
CA SER A 149 -13.76 12.68 6.04
C SER A 149 -13.56 11.18 5.96
N GLU A 150 -14.62 10.45 5.64
CA GLU A 150 -14.52 9.03 5.24
C GLU A 150 -13.92 8.90 3.82
N ALA A 151 -14.12 9.91 2.98
CA ALA A 151 -13.47 9.98 1.69
C ALA A 151 -11.98 10.31 1.87
N ARG A 152 -11.11 9.59 1.15
CA ARG A 152 -9.67 9.83 1.18
C ARG A 152 -9.35 11.28 0.84
N LEU A 153 -8.51 11.91 1.67
CA LEU A 153 -7.91 13.21 1.43
C LEU A 153 -6.44 13.02 1.02
N SER A 154 -5.90 13.93 0.18
CA SER A 154 -4.50 13.86 -0.25
C SER A 154 -4.00 15.19 -0.80
N SER A 155 -2.69 15.28 -1.01
CA SER A 155 -2.04 16.33 -1.79
C SER A 155 -2.35 17.77 -1.31
N PRO A 156 -2.21 18.10 -0.01
CA PRO A 156 -2.38 19.46 0.46
C PRO A 156 -1.34 20.41 -0.16
N ALA A 157 -1.75 21.63 -0.45
CA ALA A 157 -0.88 22.68 -0.97
C ALA A 157 -1.29 24.05 -0.47
N TRP A 158 -0.35 24.78 0.08
CA TRP A 158 -0.56 26.13 0.58
C TRP A 158 -0.65 27.15 -0.55
N ARG A 159 -1.61 28.05 -0.48
CA ARG A 159 -1.53 29.31 -1.20
C ARG A 159 -0.36 30.15 -0.61
N PRO A 160 0.45 30.82 -1.42
CA PRO A 160 1.67 31.48 -0.92
C PRO A 160 1.48 32.51 0.19
N ASP A 161 0.31 33.11 0.31
CA ASP A 161 -0.01 34.05 1.39
C ASP A 161 -0.45 33.39 2.71
N GLY A 162 -0.48 32.06 2.76
CA GLY A 162 -0.83 31.30 3.96
C GLY A 162 -2.32 31.32 4.33
N SER A 163 -3.19 31.93 3.53
CA SER A 163 -4.59 32.13 3.90
C SER A 163 -5.51 30.95 3.62
N LEU A 164 -5.06 29.99 2.79
CA LEU A 164 -5.79 28.76 2.51
C LEU A 164 -4.87 27.61 2.10
N ILE A 165 -5.41 26.40 2.23
CA ILE A 165 -4.83 25.14 1.78
C ILE A 165 -5.78 24.52 0.77
N THR A 166 -5.29 24.15 -0.41
CA THR A 166 -6.02 23.30 -1.35
C THR A 166 -5.63 21.84 -1.10
N PHE A 167 -6.57 20.92 -1.29
CA PHE A 167 -6.34 19.47 -1.15
C PHE A 167 -7.26 18.70 -2.08
N LEU A 168 -6.93 17.43 -2.35
CA LEU A 168 -7.77 16.53 -3.11
C LEU A 168 -8.67 15.71 -2.20
N ARG A 169 -9.95 15.62 -2.56
CA ARG A 169 -10.93 14.71 -1.97
C ARG A 169 -11.32 13.65 -2.99
N HIS A 170 -11.19 12.37 -2.60
CA HIS A 170 -11.53 11.22 -3.43
C HIS A 170 -12.95 10.76 -3.10
N GLY A 171 -13.94 11.37 -3.71
CA GLY A 171 -15.36 11.04 -3.51
C GLY A 171 -15.86 9.94 -4.44
N ALA A 172 -17.07 9.44 -4.20
CA ALA A 172 -17.71 8.45 -5.05
C ALA A 172 -17.95 8.94 -6.49
N GLY A 173 -18.10 10.26 -6.67
CA GLY A 173 -18.26 10.92 -7.98
C GLY A 173 -16.94 11.30 -8.66
N GLY A 174 -15.79 10.86 -8.14
CA GLY A 174 -14.46 11.20 -8.63
C GLY A 174 -13.71 12.17 -7.71
N LEU A 175 -12.60 12.68 -8.21
CA LEU A 175 -11.75 13.62 -7.49
C LEU A 175 -12.31 15.04 -7.54
N THR A 176 -12.15 15.76 -6.43
CA THR A 176 -12.37 17.22 -6.37
C THR A 176 -11.14 17.90 -5.79
N ILE A 177 -10.88 19.13 -6.23
CA ILE A 177 -9.95 20.03 -5.54
C ILE A 177 -10.78 20.86 -4.58
N ASP A 178 -10.61 20.61 -3.29
CA ASP A 178 -11.24 21.37 -2.22
C ASP A 178 -10.26 22.38 -1.64
N MET A 179 -10.79 23.36 -0.89
CA MET A 179 -9.98 24.33 -0.17
C MET A 179 -10.45 24.51 1.26
N ALA A 180 -9.51 24.63 2.16
CA ALA A 180 -9.67 25.05 3.53
C ALA A 180 -9.21 26.50 3.66
N ILE A 181 -10.16 27.43 3.86
CA ILE A 181 -9.88 28.85 4.07
C ILE A 181 -9.68 29.05 5.57
N LEU A 182 -8.47 29.47 5.96
CA LEU A 182 -8.03 29.61 7.35
C LEU A 182 -8.52 30.95 7.97
N ALA A 183 -9.81 31.20 7.85
CA ALA A 183 -10.50 32.32 8.49
C ALA A 183 -11.21 31.85 9.77
N GLU A 184 -11.73 32.77 10.55
CA GLU A 184 -12.62 32.46 11.66
C GLU A 184 -14.06 32.92 11.31
N PRO A 185 -15.02 31.99 11.14
CA PRO A 185 -14.86 30.54 11.24
C PRO A 185 -14.11 29.92 10.04
N LEU A 186 -13.50 28.74 10.27
CA LEU A 186 -12.89 27.92 9.21
C LEU A 186 -13.95 27.56 8.17
N LEU A 187 -13.61 27.68 6.89
CA LEU A 187 -14.52 27.36 5.80
C LEU A 187 -13.89 26.34 4.85
N ILE A 188 -14.55 25.19 4.68
CA ILE A 188 -14.19 24.16 3.69
C ILE A 188 -15.19 24.20 2.55
N ARG A 189 -14.70 24.25 1.32
CA ARG A 189 -15.55 24.18 0.12
C ARG A 189 -14.82 23.68 -1.12
N PRO A 190 -15.54 23.11 -2.10
CA PRO A 190 -14.96 22.77 -3.39
C PRO A 190 -14.41 24.02 -4.11
N LEU A 191 -13.25 23.88 -4.74
CA LEU A 191 -12.64 24.88 -5.60
C LEU A 191 -12.78 24.50 -7.08
N VAL A 192 -12.55 23.24 -7.43
CA VAL A 192 -12.73 22.69 -8.79
C VAL A 192 -13.30 21.29 -8.69
N ASN A 193 -14.30 21.00 -9.51
CA ASN A 193 -14.93 19.68 -9.62
C ASN A 193 -15.29 19.37 -11.09
N GLY A 194 -15.76 18.16 -11.35
CA GLY A 194 -16.26 17.75 -12.67
C GLY A 194 -15.18 17.55 -13.73
N GLU A 195 -13.93 17.42 -13.32
CA GLU A 195 -12.79 17.10 -14.18
C GLU A 195 -12.12 15.82 -13.68
N ASP A 196 -11.43 15.09 -14.57
CA ASP A 196 -10.59 13.93 -14.20
C ASP A 196 -9.23 14.45 -13.75
N PHE A 197 -9.04 14.61 -12.42
CA PHE A 197 -7.83 15.17 -11.85
C PHE A 197 -6.73 14.13 -11.70
N PHE A 198 -5.51 14.53 -12.00
CA PHE A 198 -4.33 13.77 -11.62
C PHE A 198 -4.03 13.98 -10.13
N VAL A 199 -3.65 12.90 -9.43
CA VAL A 199 -3.33 12.95 -7.99
C VAL A 199 -2.00 13.67 -7.77
N ALA A 200 -2.07 14.98 -7.68
CA ALA A 200 -0.94 15.86 -7.39
C ALA A 200 -1.42 17.14 -6.69
N PRO A 201 -0.59 17.77 -5.86
CA PRO A 201 -0.94 19.05 -5.26
C PRO A 201 -1.10 20.14 -6.31
N VAL A 202 -2.00 21.07 -6.05
CA VAL A 202 -2.11 22.31 -6.83
C VAL A 202 -0.80 23.08 -6.73
N ALA A 203 -0.24 23.49 -7.87
CA ALA A 203 0.96 24.32 -7.91
C ALA A 203 0.56 25.80 -7.99
N TRP A 204 0.68 26.51 -6.88
CA TRP A 204 0.42 27.94 -6.80
C TRP A 204 1.62 28.71 -7.33
N ARG A 205 1.41 29.52 -8.37
CA ARG A 205 2.43 30.46 -8.88
C ARG A 205 2.54 31.73 -8.03
N ASP A 206 1.39 32.18 -7.58
CA ASP A 206 1.20 33.32 -6.70
C ASP A 206 -0.17 33.21 -6.02
N ARG A 207 -0.58 34.20 -5.25
CA ARG A 207 -1.90 34.19 -4.58
C ARG A 207 -3.11 34.16 -5.53
N GLN A 208 -2.93 34.41 -6.81
CA GLN A 208 -4.01 34.50 -7.79
C GLN A 208 -3.99 33.36 -8.82
N ARG A 209 -2.84 32.83 -9.15
CA ARG A 209 -2.68 31.88 -10.26
C ARG A 209 -2.23 30.52 -9.77
N MET A 210 -2.94 29.50 -10.22
CA MET A 210 -2.63 28.10 -9.92
C MET A 210 -2.54 27.27 -11.18
N LEU A 211 -1.83 26.15 -11.06
CA LEU A 211 -1.68 25.09 -12.05
C LEU A 211 -2.13 23.78 -11.44
N TYR A 212 -2.81 22.97 -12.24
CA TYR A 212 -3.18 21.59 -11.88
C TYR A 212 -3.28 20.74 -13.15
N ALA A 213 -3.26 19.43 -13.02
CA ALA A 213 -3.43 18.51 -14.13
C ALA A 213 -4.80 17.85 -14.06
N SER A 214 -5.54 17.91 -15.17
CA SER A 214 -6.84 17.25 -15.33
C SER A 214 -7.10 16.89 -16.78
N ASN A 215 -7.90 15.85 -17.02
CA ASN A 215 -8.27 15.40 -18.38
C ASN A 215 -7.04 15.21 -19.28
N GLY A 216 -5.92 14.72 -18.73
CA GLY A 216 -4.67 14.49 -19.49
C GLY A 216 -3.88 15.75 -19.89
N VAL A 217 -4.26 16.95 -19.43
CA VAL A 217 -3.58 18.20 -19.73
C VAL A 217 -3.21 19.00 -18.49
N ILE A 218 -2.22 19.88 -18.61
CA ILE A 218 -1.92 20.85 -17.56
C ILE A 218 -2.78 22.07 -17.78
N ARG A 219 -3.44 22.55 -16.74
CA ARG A 219 -4.32 23.70 -16.76
C ARG A 219 -3.76 24.84 -15.90
N THR A 220 -3.94 26.06 -16.36
CA THR A 220 -3.74 27.26 -15.55
C THR A 220 -5.08 27.93 -15.30
N ARG A 221 -5.30 28.39 -14.07
CA ARG A 221 -6.54 29.06 -13.65
C ARG A 221 -6.23 30.22 -12.72
N SER A 222 -6.98 31.30 -12.86
CA SER A 222 -7.01 32.36 -11.86
C SER A 222 -7.94 31.95 -10.71
N PHE A 223 -7.59 32.25 -9.47
CA PHE A 223 -8.36 31.87 -8.28
C PHE A 223 -9.82 32.37 -8.36
N ASN A 224 -10.02 33.58 -8.82
CA ASN A 224 -11.35 34.18 -8.93
C ASN A 224 -12.08 33.88 -10.26
N SER A 225 -11.53 32.97 -11.08
CA SER A 225 -12.13 32.58 -12.37
C SER A 225 -12.76 31.21 -12.28
N TRP A 226 -13.89 31.00 -12.93
CA TRP A 226 -14.50 29.69 -13.10
C TRP A 226 -13.93 28.93 -14.31
N THR A 227 -13.18 29.62 -15.17
CA THR A 227 -12.59 29.00 -16.37
C THR A 227 -11.11 28.78 -16.23
N SER A 228 -10.64 27.64 -16.72
CA SER A 228 -9.22 27.30 -16.85
C SER A 228 -8.78 27.39 -18.31
N ARG A 229 -7.47 27.48 -18.53
CA ARG A 229 -6.85 27.43 -19.87
C ARG A 229 -5.84 26.31 -19.89
N ASN A 230 -5.75 25.59 -21.00
CA ASN A 230 -4.71 24.60 -21.20
C ASN A 230 -3.36 25.29 -21.30
N LEU A 231 -2.36 24.71 -20.67
CA LEU A 231 -0.97 25.09 -20.81
C LEU A 231 -0.32 24.15 -21.84
N PRO A 232 -0.10 24.60 -23.09
CA PRO A 232 0.44 23.72 -24.10
C PRO A 232 1.90 23.40 -23.82
N PHE A 233 2.26 22.12 -23.95
CA PHE A 233 3.64 21.68 -23.85
C PHE A 233 3.93 20.58 -24.86
N ARG A 234 5.18 20.38 -25.15
CA ARG A 234 5.69 19.29 -25.97
C ARG A 234 6.80 18.56 -25.21
N ALA A 235 6.73 17.24 -25.17
CA ALA A 235 7.76 16.40 -24.58
C ALA A 235 8.17 15.34 -25.61
N THR A 236 9.45 15.28 -25.96
CA THR A 236 9.98 14.25 -26.84
C THR A 236 10.40 13.05 -25.98
N VAL A 237 9.54 12.06 -25.92
CA VAL A 237 9.83 10.80 -25.23
C VAL A 237 10.63 9.92 -26.20
N ARG A 238 11.93 9.80 -25.96
CA ARG A 238 12.71 8.75 -26.59
C ARG A 238 12.41 7.44 -25.88
N ARG A 239 11.91 6.45 -26.60
CA ARG A 239 11.86 5.09 -26.08
C ARG A 239 13.34 4.72 -25.81
N GLN A 240 13.76 4.74 -24.55
CA GLN A 240 14.93 3.98 -24.20
C GLN A 240 14.54 2.55 -24.55
N GLU A 241 15.25 1.95 -25.52
CA GLU A 241 15.35 0.51 -25.50
C GLU A 241 15.89 0.21 -24.10
N THR A 242 14.99 -0.10 -23.18
CA THR A 242 15.36 -0.85 -22.01
C THR A 242 16.21 -1.95 -22.59
N GLN A 243 17.52 -1.97 -22.25
CA GLN A 243 18.21 -3.25 -22.35
C GLN A 243 17.19 -4.22 -21.80
N GLU A 244 16.63 -5.01 -22.69
CA GLU A 244 15.72 -6.05 -22.29
C GLU A 244 16.45 -6.70 -21.13
N ARG A 245 16.05 -6.40 -19.88
CA ARG A 245 16.21 -7.40 -18.84
C ARG A 245 15.65 -8.61 -19.55
N ALA A 246 16.53 -9.52 -19.93
CA ALA A 246 16.18 -10.67 -20.71
C ALA A 246 14.84 -11.12 -20.17
N ARG A 247 13.75 -10.83 -20.89
CA ARG A 247 12.45 -11.33 -20.48
C ARG A 247 12.77 -12.77 -20.27
N PRO A 248 12.62 -13.33 -19.06
CA PRO A 248 12.84 -14.75 -18.90
C PRO A 248 12.07 -15.35 -20.05
N ALA A 249 12.76 -15.97 -20.98
CA ALA A 249 12.18 -16.45 -22.23
C ALA A 249 10.89 -17.12 -21.83
N ALA A 250 9.76 -16.67 -22.41
CA ALA A 250 8.47 -17.27 -22.08
C ALA A 250 8.71 -18.76 -22.29
N ARG A 251 8.91 -19.49 -21.20
CA ARG A 251 9.14 -20.90 -21.27
C ARG A 251 7.80 -21.48 -21.62
N ASP A 252 7.70 -22.12 -22.75
CA ASP A 252 6.57 -22.97 -23.06
C ASP A 252 6.57 -24.07 -21.99
N LEU A 253 5.85 -23.83 -20.91
CA LEU A 253 5.59 -24.87 -19.94
C LEU A 253 4.79 -25.94 -20.67
N PRO A 254 5.20 -27.22 -20.61
CA PRO A 254 4.39 -28.27 -21.20
C PRO A 254 2.99 -28.18 -20.59
N VAL A 255 2.00 -27.96 -21.43
CA VAL A 255 0.59 -28.06 -21.06
C VAL A 255 0.36 -29.57 -20.82
N THR A 256 0.43 -29.97 -19.56
CA THR A 256 0.08 -31.33 -19.16
C THR A 256 -1.36 -31.30 -18.68
N ASP A 257 -2.26 -31.86 -19.47
CA ASP A 257 -3.54 -32.34 -18.94
C ASP A 257 -3.18 -33.39 -17.88
N GLU A 258 -3.41 -33.07 -16.62
CA GLU A 258 -3.15 -33.92 -15.43
C GLU A 258 -2.11 -35.02 -15.62
N PRO A 259 -0.86 -34.82 -15.22
CA PRO A 259 0.16 -35.86 -15.35
C PRO A 259 -0.30 -37.08 -14.55
N THR A 260 -0.61 -38.16 -15.27
CA THR A 260 -0.77 -39.47 -14.64
C THR A 260 0.61 -39.98 -14.29
N GLY A 261 0.98 -39.90 -13.01
CA GLY A 261 2.27 -40.35 -12.52
C GLY A 261 3.09 -39.26 -11.82
N GLU A 262 4.37 -39.56 -11.62
CA GLU A 262 5.29 -38.61 -10.98
C GLU A 262 5.63 -37.46 -11.93
N LEU A 263 5.47 -36.24 -11.44
CA LEU A 263 5.93 -35.01 -12.06
C LEU A 263 7.14 -34.49 -11.30
N ILE A 264 8.17 -34.10 -12.01
CA ILE A 264 9.38 -33.52 -11.41
C ILE A 264 9.46 -32.05 -11.82
N VAL A 265 9.56 -31.18 -10.82
CA VAL A 265 9.84 -29.75 -11.03
C VAL A 265 11.29 -29.50 -10.59
N ARG A 266 12.14 -29.21 -11.55
CA ARG A 266 13.53 -28.84 -11.31
C ARG A 266 13.64 -27.35 -11.10
N ALA A 267 14.24 -26.92 -9.99
CA ALA A 267 14.41 -25.51 -9.66
C ALA A 267 15.86 -25.22 -9.25
N GLY A 268 16.36 -24.05 -9.62
CA GLY A 268 17.67 -23.57 -9.20
C GLY A 268 17.75 -23.36 -7.69
N ARG A 269 16.62 -22.95 -7.08
CA ARG A 269 16.49 -22.72 -5.64
C ARG A 269 15.12 -23.15 -5.13
N LEU A 270 15.07 -23.54 -3.87
CA LEU A 270 13.82 -23.80 -3.16
C LEU A 270 13.84 -23.09 -1.81
N PHE A 271 12.81 -22.31 -1.55
CA PHE A 271 12.44 -21.85 -0.22
C PHE A 271 11.25 -22.69 0.26
N ASP A 272 11.41 -23.42 1.36
CA ASP A 272 10.41 -24.36 1.87
C ASP A 272 9.38 -23.73 2.84
N GLY A 273 9.53 -22.43 3.14
CA GLY A 273 8.67 -21.70 4.07
C GLY A 273 9.00 -21.93 5.56
N VAL A 274 10.01 -22.73 5.86
CA VAL A 274 10.42 -23.09 7.24
C VAL A 274 11.89 -22.75 7.49
N SER A 275 12.75 -23.08 6.53
CA SER A 275 14.19 -22.84 6.63
C SER A 275 14.53 -21.38 6.33
N SER A 276 15.51 -20.82 7.03
CA SER A 276 16.03 -19.47 6.76
C SER A 276 16.96 -19.39 5.55
N VAL A 277 17.32 -20.54 4.96
CA VAL A 277 18.22 -20.64 3.82
C VAL A 277 17.56 -21.35 2.65
N TYR A 278 17.92 -20.97 1.44
CA TYR A 278 17.50 -21.69 0.23
C TYR A 278 18.24 -23.02 0.10
N ARG A 279 17.50 -24.03 -0.37
CA ARG A 279 18.12 -25.23 -0.93
C ARG A 279 18.40 -24.97 -2.42
N GLU A 280 19.63 -25.21 -2.86
CA GLU A 280 20.03 -24.96 -4.25
C GLU A 280 19.98 -26.26 -5.07
N SER A 281 19.71 -26.11 -6.36
CA SER A 281 19.76 -27.21 -7.36
C SER A 281 18.92 -28.41 -6.94
N VAL A 282 17.60 -28.23 -6.85
CA VAL A 282 16.66 -29.27 -6.37
C VAL A 282 15.73 -29.80 -7.44
N ASP A 283 15.38 -31.08 -7.34
CA ASP A 283 14.27 -31.73 -8.00
C ASP A 283 13.12 -31.93 -7.00
N ILE A 284 11.98 -31.31 -7.24
CA ILE A 284 10.76 -31.45 -6.45
C ILE A 284 9.91 -32.52 -7.10
N ILE A 285 9.72 -33.65 -6.43
CA ILE A 285 8.98 -34.79 -6.92
C ILE A 285 7.54 -34.68 -6.44
N ILE A 286 6.60 -34.66 -7.37
CA ILE A 286 5.17 -34.52 -7.12
C ILE A 286 4.48 -35.80 -7.59
N ASP A 287 3.67 -36.40 -6.73
CA ASP A 287 2.88 -37.59 -7.04
C ASP A 287 1.49 -37.42 -6.44
N GLY A 288 0.45 -37.67 -7.24
CA GLY A 288 -0.93 -37.50 -6.81
C GLY A 288 -1.26 -36.09 -6.27
N GLY A 289 -0.66 -35.03 -6.86
CA GLY A 289 -0.86 -33.65 -6.45
C GLY A 289 -0.22 -33.25 -5.13
N LYS A 290 0.69 -34.08 -4.60
CA LYS A 290 1.43 -33.81 -3.35
C LYS A 290 2.93 -33.88 -3.59
N VAL A 291 3.68 -33.04 -2.87
CA VAL A 291 5.14 -33.15 -2.85
C VAL A 291 5.52 -34.42 -2.11
N LYS A 292 6.10 -35.37 -2.84
CA LYS A 292 6.56 -36.67 -2.33
C LYS A 292 7.97 -36.60 -1.75
N ALA A 293 8.85 -35.90 -2.45
CA ALA A 293 10.23 -35.71 -2.03
C ALA A 293 10.83 -34.44 -2.64
N VAL A 294 11.90 -33.94 -2.03
CA VAL A 294 12.78 -32.91 -2.57
C VAL A 294 14.20 -33.45 -2.51
N GLU A 295 14.80 -33.64 -3.68
CA GLU A 295 16.12 -34.27 -3.85
C GLU A 295 17.08 -33.31 -4.54
N GLU A 296 18.36 -33.60 -4.53
CA GLU A 296 19.35 -32.94 -5.38
C GLU A 296 19.07 -33.25 -6.86
N GLN A 297 19.40 -32.31 -7.73
CA GLN A 297 19.22 -32.48 -9.17
C GLN A 297 20.05 -33.69 -9.65
N ARG A 298 19.41 -34.54 -10.44
CA ARG A 298 20.07 -35.67 -11.11
C ARG A 298 19.45 -35.95 -12.47
N ASP A 299 20.11 -36.72 -13.28
CA ASP A 299 19.57 -37.18 -14.55
C ASP A 299 18.38 -38.13 -14.33
N ARG A 300 17.25 -37.88 -15.03
CA ARG A 300 16.00 -38.60 -14.85
C ARG A 300 15.38 -38.96 -16.21
N PRO A 301 16.02 -39.88 -16.95
CA PRO A 301 15.54 -40.23 -18.28
C PRO A 301 14.15 -40.90 -18.20
N GLY A 302 13.26 -40.48 -19.10
CA GLY A 302 11.92 -41.07 -19.21
C GLY A 302 10.89 -40.58 -18.19
N GLN A 303 11.25 -39.63 -17.31
CA GLN A 303 10.28 -38.98 -16.39
C GLN A 303 9.81 -37.65 -16.92
N ILE A 304 8.60 -37.21 -16.52
CA ILE A 304 8.07 -35.89 -16.86
C ILE A 304 8.81 -34.85 -16.02
N LEU A 305 9.64 -34.05 -16.66
CA LEU A 305 10.47 -33.04 -16.05
C LEU A 305 10.07 -31.64 -16.54
N ILE A 306 9.69 -30.75 -15.61
CA ILE A 306 9.55 -29.31 -15.84
C ILE A 306 10.82 -28.65 -15.32
N ASP A 307 11.67 -28.19 -16.21
CA ASP A 307 12.93 -27.52 -15.84
C ASP A 307 12.68 -26.00 -15.75
N MET A 308 12.76 -25.47 -14.53
CA MET A 308 12.62 -24.04 -14.23
C MET A 308 13.97 -23.31 -14.28
N GLY A 309 15.07 -23.99 -14.57
CA GLY A 309 16.43 -23.43 -14.66
C GLY A 309 16.86 -22.83 -13.32
N ASP A 310 17.25 -21.57 -13.36
CA ASP A 310 17.73 -20.78 -12.21
C ASP A 310 16.63 -20.17 -11.33
N LEU A 311 15.36 -20.39 -11.68
CA LEU A 311 14.24 -19.85 -10.89
C LEU A 311 14.13 -20.49 -9.51
N ALA A 312 13.58 -19.72 -8.58
CA ALA A 312 13.30 -20.20 -7.24
C ALA A 312 11.86 -20.73 -7.15
N ALA A 313 11.71 -21.92 -6.59
CA ALA A 313 10.41 -22.44 -6.17
C ALA A 313 10.10 -21.95 -4.75
N LEU A 314 8.84 -21.54 -4.55
CA LEU A 314 8.33 -21.01 -3.29
C LEU A 314 7.00 -21.71 -2.97
N PRO A 315 6.62 -21.87 -1.70
CA PRO A 315 5.23 -22.21 -1.37
C PRO A 315 4.27 -21.17 -1.93
N GLY A 316 3.12 -21.63 -2.42
CA GLY A 316 2.09 -20.69 -2.86
C GLY A 316 1.60 -19.81 -1.72
N PHE A 317 1.29 -18.55 -2.02
CA PHE A 317 0.78 -17.61 -1.04
C PHE A 317 -0.65 -17.98 -0.60
N VAL A 318 -0.92 -17.78 0.67
CA VAL A 318 -2.25 -17.94 1.26
C VAL A 318 -2.78 -16.55 1.60
N ASP A 319 -3.87 -16.14 0.95
CA ASP A 319 -4.61 -14.96 1.38
C ASP A 319 -5.54 -15.40 2.53
N GLY A 320 -5.16 -15.05 3.75
CA GLY A 320 -5.88 -15.44 4.96
C GLY A 320 -7.22 -14.72 5.16
N ARG A 321 -7.51 -13.70 4.35
CA ARG A 321 -8.74 -12.90 4.43
C ARG A 321 -9.14 -12.32 3.09
N ALA A 322 -9.49 -13.17 2.16
CA ALA A 322 -9.94 -12.75 0.84
C ALA A 322 -11.39 -12.26 0.88
N ARG A 323 -11.63 -11.03 0.46
CA ARG A 323 -12.97 -10.53 0.15
C ARG A 323 -13.23 -10.74 -1.33
N LEU A 324 -13.69 -11.92 -1.68
CA LEU A 324 -14.02 -12.25 -3.06
C LEU A 324 -15.31 -11.52 -3.46
N PRO A 325 -15.35 -10.82 -4.60
CA PRO A 325 -16.58 -10.16 -5.06
C PRO A 325 -17.65 -11.20 -5.37
N ALA A 326 -18.92 -10.91 -5.03
CA ALA A 326 -20.06 -11.81 -5.28
C ALA A 326 -20.22 -12.15 -6.77
N VAL A 327 -19.75 -11.28 -7.66
CA VAL A 327 -19.71 -11.44 -9.12
C VAL A 327 -18.27 -11.64 -9.56
N ALA A 328 -17.50 -12.45 -8.84
CA ALA A 328 -16.18 -12.85 -9.32
C ALA A 328 -16.39 -13.69 -10.58
N GLY A 329 -16.08 -13.09 -11.72
CA GLY A 329 -16.11 -13.77 -13.00
C GLY A 329 -15.01 -14.84 -13.09
N ASP A 330 -15.08 -15.60 -14.16
CA ASP A 330 -14.19 -16.72 -14.47
C ASP A 330 -12.69 -16.31 -14.51
N GLU A 331 -12.43 -15.02 -14.66
CA GLU A 331 -11.08 -14.47 -14.81
C GLU A 331 -10.32 -14.28 -13.48
N LEU A 332 -11.01 -14.23 -12.34
CA LEU A 332 -10.37 -13.93 -11.05
C LEU A 332 -9.43 -15.05 -10.59
N GLY A 333 -9.80 -16.31 -10.79
CA GLY A 333 -8.98 -17.45 -10.38
C GLY A 333 -7.61 -17.45 -11.04
N PRO A 334 -7.51 -17.36 -12.39
CA PRO A 334 -6.24 -17.25 -13.10
C PRO A 334 -5.40 -16.03 -12.67
N VAL A 335 -6.04 -14.90 -12.39
CA VAL A 335 -5.35 -13.68 -11.92
C VAL A 335 -4.70 -13.91 -10.55
N LEU A 336 -5.44 -14.50 -9.60
CA LEU A 336 -4.88 -14.82 -8.28
C LEU A 336 -3.70 -15.78 -8.38
N LEU A 337 -3.82 -16.83 -9.21
CA LEU A 337 -2.71 -17.76 -9.46
C LEU A 337 -1.51 -17.07 -10.10
N ALA A 338 -1.72 -16.14 -11.03
CA ALA A 338 -0.65 -15.38 -11.66
C ALA A 338 0.14 -14.51 -10.66
N PHE A 339 -0.50 -14.11 -9.55
CA PHE A 339 0.16 -13.45 -8.42
C PHE A 339 0.73 -14.41 -7.37
N GLY A 340 0.68 -15.73 -7.63
CA GLY A 340 1.20 -16.76 -6.72
C GLY A 340 0.27 -17.08 -5.56
N ILE A 341 -0.96 -16.56 -5.54
CA ILE A 341 -1.95 -16.88 -4.50
C ILE A 341 -2.60 -18.22 -4.87
N THR A 342 -2.25 -19.27 -4.14
CA THR A 342 -2.72 -20.64 -4.39
C THR A 342 -3.83 -21.07 -3.43
N THR A 343 -4.07 -20.31 -2.37
CA THR A 343 -5.14 -20.58 -1.40
C THR A 343 -5.71 -19.23 -0.93
N VAL A 344 -7.03 -19.16 -0.84
CA VAL A 344 -7.77 -18.04 -0.27
C VAL A 344 -8.67 -18.52 0.85
N VAL A 345 -8.74 -17.74 1.92
CA VAL A 345 -9.70 -17.96 3.01
C VAL A 345 -10.75 -16.86 2.90
N SER A 346 -12.02 -17.25 2.73
CA SER A 346 -13.12 -16.30 2.57
C SER A 346 -14.20 -16.55 3.62
N ASP A 347 -14.71 -15.48 4.19
CA ASP A 347 -15.80 -15.46 5.15
C ASP A 347 -17.19 -15.33 4.52
N ARG A 348 -17.27 -15.28 3.18
CA ARG A 348 -18.51 -15.03 2.45
C ARG A 348 -19.21 -16.33 2.07
N GLU A 349 -20.55 -16.25 2.01
CA GLU A 349 -21.42 -17.34 1.56
C GLU A 349 -21.08 -17.86 0.15
N ASP A 350 -20.47 -17.01 -0.68
CA ASP A 350 -20.03 -17.37 -2.03
C ASP A 350 -18.79 -18.27 -2.09
N ALA A 351 -18.08 -18.47 -0.96
CA ALA A 351 -16.85 -19.25 -0.94
C ALA A 351 -17.07 -20.69 -1.44
N GLY A 352 -18.16 -21.36 -1.03
CA GLY A 352 -18.49 -22.70 -1.49
C GLY A 352 -18.76 -22.78 -3.00
N ARG A 353 -19.39 -21.76 -3.58
CA ARG A 353 -19.62 -21.68 -5.03
C ARG A 353 -18.28 -21.52 -5.79
N LEU A 354 -17.42 -20.66 -5.33
CA LEU A 354 -16.11 -20.43 -5.94
C LEU A 354 -15.17 -21.62 -5.78
N ASP A 355 -15.22 -22.29 -4.62
CA ASP A 355 -14.48 -23.54 -4.42
C ASP A 355 -14.95 -24.62 -5.42
N GLY A 356 -16.23 -24.78 -5.61
CA GLY A 356 -16.79 -25.71 -6.62
C GLY A 356 -16.34 -25.38 -8.06
N LEU A 357 -16.22 -24.10 -8.41
CA LEU A 357 -15.75 -23.67 -9.73
C LEU A 357 -14.25 -23.90 -9.92
N TRP A 358 -13.43 -23.58 -8.94
CA TRP A 358 -11.98 -23.64 -9.05
C TRP A 358 -11.39 -24.98 -8.66
N SER A 359 -11.86 -25.60 -7.58
CA SER A 359 -11.43 -26.96 -7.14
C SER A 359 -12.07 -28.06 -7.98
N GLY A 360 -13.23 -27.82 -8.57
CA GLY A 360 -13.94 -28.75 -9.45
C GLY A 360 -13.37 -28.87 -10.87
N LYS A 361 -12.21 -28.22 -11.13
CA LYS A 361 -11.46 -28.25 -12.41
C LYS A 361 -12.17 -27.62 -13.61
N SER A 362 -13.28 -26.94 -13.40
CA SER A 362 -13.96 -26.20 -14.49
C SER A 362 -13.16 -24.98 -14.90
N LEU A 363 -12.49 -24.34 -13.95
CA LEU A 363 -11.66 -23.13 -14.15
C LEU A 363 -10.42 -23.19 -13.26
N PRO A 364 -9.26 -22.72 -13.75
CA PRO A 364 -8.07 -22.59 -12.91
C PRO A 364 -8.25 -21.51 -11.86
N GLY A 365 -7.96 -21.85 -10.60
CA GLY A 365 -8.04 -20.89 -9.49
C GLY A 365 -7.40 -21.42 -8.21
N PRO A 366 -7.23 -20.56 -7.20
CA PRO A 366 -6.72 -20.97 -5.91
C PRO A 366 -7.74 -21.86 -5.18
N ARG A 367 -7.23 -22.66 -4.26
CA ARG A 367 -8.07 -23.39 -3.32
C ARG A 367 -8.83 -22.40 -2.43
N VAL A 368 -10.14 -22.57 -2.29
CA VAL A 368 -10.97 -21.72 -1.44
C VAL A 368 -11.27 -22.45 -0.13
N LEU A 369 -10.98 -21.81 0.98
CA LEU A 369 -11.38 -22.28 2.30
C LEU A 369 -12.56 -21.42 2.75
N GLY A 370 -13.69 -22.08 3.01
CA GLY A 370 -14.95 -21.44 3.35
C GLY A 370 -15.10 -21.06 4.82
N PRO A 371 -16.29 -20.59 5.22
CA PRO A 371 -16.58 -20.12 6.57
C PRO A 371 -16.38 -21.16 7.68
N GLU A 372 -16.45 -22.44 7.36
CA GLU A 372 -16.19 -23.52 8.30
C GLU A 372 -14.76 -23.52 8.87
N TRP A 373 -13.86 -22.80 8.23
CA TRP A 373 -12.47 -22.63 8.65
C TRP A 373 -12.23 -21.28 9.37
N ALA A 374 -13.16 -20.35 9.21
CA ALA A 374 -13.17 -19.08 9.93
C ALA A 374 -13.97 -19.30 11.22
N LEU A 375 -13.30 -19.75 12.25
CA LEU A 375 -13.90 -19.82 13.57
C LEU A 375 -13.96 -18.40 14.14
N ASP A 376 -15.17 -17.93 14.40
CA ASP A 376 -15.36 -16.74 15.22
C ASP A 376 -14.91 -17.01 16.66
N LEU A 377 -14.74 -15.96 17.45
CA LEU A 377 -14.27 -16.08 18.83
C LEU A 377 -15.23 -16.93 19.69
N GLU A 378 -16.51 -16.90 19.37
CA GLU A 378 -17.57 -17.64 20.04
C GLU A 378 -17.50 -19.14 19.75
N SER A 379 -17.27 -19.50 18.48
CA SER A 379 -17.03 -20.87 18.04
C SER A 379 -15.75 -21.46 18.64
N LEU A 380 -14.65 -20.68 18.66
CA LEU A 380 -13.39 -21.07 19.29
C LEU A 380 -13.56 -21.36 20.78
N THR A 381 -14.27 -20.48 21.50
CA THR A 381 -14.51 -20.63 22.93
C THR A 381 -15.42 -21.83 23.20
N SER A 382 -16.44 -22.06 22.39
CA SER A 382 -17.35 -23.20 22.50
C SER A 382 -16.65 -24.54 22.27
N VAL A 383 -15.77 -24.60 21.25
CA VAL A 383 -14.96 -25.79 20.95
C VAL A 383 -13.90 -26.04 22.04
N ALA A 384 -13.21 -25.01 22.49
CA ALA A 384 -12.21 -25.13 23.56
C ALA A 384 -12.82 -25.62 24.89
N LEU A 385 -14.07 -25.28 25.18
CA LEU A 385 -14.81 -25.70 26.37
C LEU A 385 -15.51 -27.06 26.21
N GLY A 386 -15.38 -27.75 25.05
CA GLY A 386 -15.97 -29.06 24.80
C GLY A 386 -17.51 -29.08 24.72
N ARG A 387 -18.12 -27.93 24.46
CA ARG A 387 -19.57 -27.78 24.34
C ARG A 387 -20.00 -27.99 22.89
N THR A 388 -20.69 -29.08 22.60
CA THR A 388 -21.12 -29.48 21.24
C THR A 388 -22.52 -29.02 20.86
N SER A 389 -23.15 -28.12 21.60
CA SER A 389 -24.51 -27.65 21.32
C SER A 389 -24.64 -26.15 21.43
N LEU A 390 -24.92 -25.53 20.29
CA LEU A 390 -25.52 -24.22 20.03
C LEU A 390 -25.31 -23.03 20.99
N PRO A 391 -25.27 -21.82 20.43
CA PRO A 391 -24.49 -20.67 20.94
C PRO A 391 -25.15 -20.14 22.21
N LEU A 392 -24.60 -20.53 23.32
CA LEU A 392 -24.70 -19.69 24.50
C LEU A 392 -23.43 -18.88 24.52
N SER A 393 -23.56 -17.57 24.26
CA SER A 393 -22.49 -16.62 24.53
C SER A 393 -21.89 -16.94 25.90
N PRO A 394 -20.62 -17.30 26.01
CA PRO A 394 -19.99 -17.47 27.31
C PRO A 394 -20.20 -16.15 28.06
N ALA A 395 -20.59 -16.24 29.35
CA ALA A 395 -20.77 -15.04 30.15
C ALA A 395 -19.48 -14.20 30.08
N GLY A 396 -19.55 -13.05 29.42
CA GLY A 396 -18.42 -12.15 29.25
C GLY A 396 -18.04 -11.78 27.82
N ILE A 397 -18.55 -12.46 26.80
CA ILE A 397 -18.36 -12.04 25.41
C ILE A 397 -19.62 -11.35 24.91
N ARG A 398 -19.50 -10.10 24.45
CA ARG A 398 -20.59 -9.34 23.86
C ARG A 398 -20.21 -8.95 22.43
N TYR A 399 -21.16 -9.14 21.54
CA TYR A 399 -21.08 -8.65 20.17
C TYR A 399 -22.12 -7.55 19.98
N GLU A 400 -21.67 -6.31 19.84
CA GLU A 400 -22.53 -5.15 19.59
C GLU A 400 -21.89 -4.28 18.51
N ASN A 401 -22.65 -3.98 17.44
CA ASN A 401 -22.27 -3.05 16.37
C ASN A 401 -20.92 -3.35 15.67
N GLY A 402 -20.63 -4.64 15.43
CA GLY A 402 -19.38 -5.03 14.81
C GLY A 402 -18.16 -5.08 15.74
N ARG A 403 -18.38 -4.95 17.06
CA ARG A 403 -17.36 -5.06 18.11
C ARG A 403 -17.59 -6.29 18.95
N ILE A 404 -16.52 -7.03 19.20
CA ILE A 404 -16.51 -8.12 20.17
C ILE A 404 -15.79 -7.60 21.41
N SER A 405 -16.48 -7.59 22.55
CA SER A 405 -15.87 -7.32 23.85
C SER A 405 -15.86 -8.61 24.67
N ALA A 406 -14.70 -9.03 25.14
CA ALA A 406 -14.54 -10.19 26.01
C ALA A 406 -14.06 -9.75 27.39
N SER A 407 -14.82 -10.10 28.43
CA SER A 407 -14.44 -9.87 29.82
C SER A 407 -13.65 -11.05 30.40
N HIS A 408 -12.67 -11.58 29.67
CA HIS A 408 -11.86 -12.70 30.13
C HIS A 408 -10.43 -12.26 30.38
N GLU A 409 -9.80 -12.82 31.40
CA GLU A 409 -8.36 -12.62 31.59
C GLU A 409 -7.58 -13.06 30.34
N PRO A 410 -6.60 -12.27 29.88
CA PRO A 410 -5.78 -12.58 28.72
C PRO A 410 -5.17 -13.98 28.73
N ALA A 411 -4.79 -14.46 29.91
CA ALA A 411 -4.24 -15.79 30.12
C ALA A 411 -5.22 -16.92 29.79
N ALA A 412 -6.50 -16.77 30.12
CA ALA A 412 -7.53 -17.76 29.82
C ALA A 412 -7.82 -17.85 28.33
N PHE A 413 -7.81 -16.73 27.62
CA PHE A 413 -7.98 -16.68 26.18
C PHE A 413 -6.79 -17.31 25.42
N LEU A 414 -5.56 -16.96 25.80
CA LEU A 414 -4.35 -17.55 25.21
C LEU A 414 -4.26 -19.06 25.49
N SER A 415 -4.69 -19.50 26.69
CA SER A 415 -4.78 -20.93 27.03
C SER A 415 -5.80 -21.66 26.15
N ALA A 416 -6.97 -21.05 25.89
CA ALA A 416 -7.99 -21.63 25.02
C ALA A 416 -7.53 -21.73 23.55
N LEU A 417 -6.79 -20.74 23.07
CA LEU A 417 -6.16 -20.76 21.73
C LEU A 417 -5.10 -21.85 21.62
N ALA A 418 -4.25 -22.01 22.64
CA ALA A 418 -3.24 -23.03 22.67
C ALA A 418 -3.85 -24.45 22.69
N ASP A 419 -4.94 -24.64 23.46
CA ASP A 419 -5.66 -25.91 23.52
C ASP A 419 -6.38 -26.24 22.20
N ALA A 420 -6.99 -25.25 21.55
CA ALA A 420 -7.58 -25.40 20.22
C ALA A 420 -6.51 -25.81 19.18
N ARG A 421 -5.32 -25.24 19.25
CA ARG A 421 -4.18 -25.56 18.37
C ARG A 421 -3.67 -26.98 18.60
N THR A 422 -3.56 -27.45 19.83
CA THR A 422 -3.17 -28.83 20.17
C THR A 422 -4.17 -29.87 19.67
N ARG A 423 -5.45 -29.50 19.55
CA ARG A 423 -6.51 -30.35 18.96
C ARG A 423 -6.57 -30.29 17.44
N GLY A 424 -5.59 -29.67 16.79
CA GLY A 424 -5.51 -29.58 15.33
C GLY A 424 -6.48 -28.59 14.68
N LEU A 425 -7.13 -27.73 15.48
CA LEU A 425 -7.99 -26.68 14.96
C LEU A 425 -7.13 -25.54 14.41
N LYS A 426 -7.40 -25.13 13.18
CA LYS A 426 -6.71 -24.02 12.53
C LYS A 426 -7.36 -22.71 13.00
N ASN A 427 -6.66 -21.96 13.84
CA ASN A 427 -7.15 -20.69 14.36
C ASN A 427 -7.00 -19.60 13.30
N LEU A 428 -8.10 -19.07 12.80
CA LEU A 428 -8.15 -17.83 12.04
C LEU A 428 -8.94 -16.82 12.87
N LEU A 429 -8.22 -15.93 13.56
CA LEU A 429 -8.85 -14.78 14.20
C LEU A 429 -9.04 -13.71 13.13
N GLN A 430 -10.28 -13.33 12.87
CA GLN A 430 -10.60 -12.14 12.09
C GLN A 430 -10.46 -10.92 13.01
N CYS A 431 -9.25 -10.44 13.21
CA CYS A 431 -9.01 -9.15 13.82
C CYS A 431 -8.64 -8.15 12.71
N ARG A 432 -9.40 -7.09 12.54
CA ARG A 432 -8.83 -5.84 12.05
C ARG A 432 -7.83 -5.44 13.11
N GLN A 433 -6.61 -5.13 12.71
CA GLN A 433 -5.48 -4.68 13.53
C GLN A 433 -5.89 -4.47 14.99
N ALA A 434 -5.66 -5.50 15.83
CA ALA A 434 -6.15 -5.48 17.18
C ALA A 434 -5.35 -4.43 17.94
N ASP A 435 -5.94 -3.29 18.19
CA ASP A 435 -5.53 -2.48 19.31
C ASP A 435 -5.90 -3.26 20.58
N LEU A 436 -4.91 -4.01 21.07
CA LEU A 436 -4.95 -4.59 22.40
C LEU A 436 -4.89 -3.42 23.40
N VAL A 437 -6.04 -2.82 23.68
CA VAL A 437 -6.15 -1.84 24.74
C VAL A 437 -6.36 -2.59 26.03
N GLU A 438 -5.32 -2.69 26.81
CA GLU A 438 -5.38 -3.17 28.19
C GLU A 438 -5.97 -2.05 29.04
N ALA A 439 -7.31 -1.98 29.11
CA ALA A 439 -8.01 -1.13 30.05
C ALA A 439 -8.56 -2.02 31.16
N GLU A 440 -8.10 -1.83 32.37
CA GLU A 440 -8.58 -2.49 33.59
C GLU A 440 -8.50 -4.03 33.60
N GLY A 441 -7.48 -4.62 32.97
CA GLY A 441 -7.28 -6.08 32.93
C GLY A 441 -8.28 -6.82 32.03
N GLN A 442 -8.96 -6.13 31.11
CA GLN A 442 -9.85 -6.70 30.11
C GLN A 442 -9.31 -6.48 28.70
N LEU A 443 -9.40 -7.50 27.85
CA LEU A 443 -9.04 -7.42 26.42
C LEU A 443 -10.27 -7.01 25.61
N HIS A 444 -10.18 -5.93 24.89
CA HIS A 444 -11.15 -5.48 23.90
C HIS A 444 -10.63 -5.75 22.49
N TYR A 445 -11.49 -6.34 21.63
CA TYR A 445 -11.18 -6.59 20.23
C TYR A 445 -12.19 -5.86 19.37
N GLU A 446 -11.71 -5.16 18.33
CA GLU A 446 -12.56 -4.73 17.22
C GLU A 446 -12.47 -5.76 16.07
N VAL A 447 -13.61 -6.21 15.56
CA VAL A 447 -13.76 -7.17 14.46
C VAL A 447 -13.97 -6.44 13.14
#